data_614b352316eeafb023f320de79ca3bb9
#
_entry.id   614b352316eeafb023f320de79ca3bb9
#
_cell.length_a   1.000
_cell.length_b   1.000
_cell.length_c   1.000
_cell.angle_alpha   90.00
_cell.angle_beta   90.00
_cell.angle_gamma   90.00
#
_symmetry.space_group_name_H-M   'P 1'
#
loop_
_entity.id
_entity.type
_entity.pdbx_description
1 polymer ?
#
loop_
_entity_poly.entity_id
_entity_poly.type
_entity_poly.pdbx_seq_one_letter_code
_entity_poly.pdbx_strand_id
1 'polypeptide(L)'
;MRVGQGLDVHALVEGRKLIIGGVDIPYHLGLAGHSDADVLLHAICDALLGAAGLGDIGRHFPDTDPQFKGIDSRHLLRETMRLVALKGFHAVNVDATIIAQAPRMAPHIPQMEANIAADLNVAGDCVNVKATTTEKLGFAGRGEGIAAQAICLLREV
;
A
#
# COMPACT_ATOMS: atom_id res chain seq x y z
N MET A 1 -13.69 -3.96 17.78
CA MET A 1 -13.39 -3.57 16.40
C MET A 1 -12.63 -2.26 16.37
N ARG A 2 -11.71 -2.10 15.41
CA ARG A 2 -10.92 -0.89 15.22
C ARG A 2 -10.82 -0.52 13.76
N VAL A 3 -10.95 0.77 13.45
CA VAL A 3 -10.74 1.30 12.11
C VAL A 3 -9.39 2.00 12.04
N GLY A 4 -8.71 1.89 10.91
CA GLY A 4 -7.47 2.62 10.64
C GLY A 4 -7.49 3.18 9.24
N GLN A 5 -6.75 4.26 9.03
CA GLN A 5 -6.54 4.83 7.71
C GLN A 5 -5.06 5.06 7.46
N GLY A 6 -4.67 5.00 6.20
CA GLY A 6 -3.30 5.27 5.78
C GLY A 6 -3.28 6.07 4.50
N LEU A 7 -2.24 6.88 4.36
CA LEU A 7 -1.99 7.69 3.20
C LEU A 7 -0.49 7.62 2.89
N ASP A 8 -0.16 7.39 1.63
CA ASP A 8 1.24 7.41 1.18
C ASP A 8 1.36 8.08 -0.18
N VAL A 9 2.50 8.69 -0.45
CA VAL A 9 2.80 9.37 -1.70
C VAL A 9 4.25 9.11 -2.06
N HIS A 10 4.50 8.74 -3.33
CA HIS A 10 5.85 8.59 -3.87
C HIS A 10 5.98 9.34 -5.19
N ALA A 11 7.15 9.90 -5.43
CA ALA A 11 7.47 10.57 -6.69
C ALA A 11 7.69 9.57 -7.81
N LEU A 12 7.24 9.93 -9.02
CA LEU A 12 7.54 9.19 -10.25
C LEU A 12 8.91 9.65 -10.78
N VAL A 13 9.79 8.67 -11.01
CA VAL A 13 11.17 8.91 -11.48
C VAL A 13 11.55 7.91 -12.56
N GLU A 14 12.56 8.25 -13.36
CA GLU A 14 13.16 7.34 -14.33
C GLU A 14 14.01 6.27 -13.65
N GLY A 15 14.19 5.13 -14.33
CA GLY A 15 15.11 4.07 -13.90
C GLY A 15 14.61 3.17 -12.78
N ARG A 16 13.33 3.24 -12.45
CA ARG A 16 12.70 2.39 -11.43
C ARG A 16 11.52 1.63 -12.03
N LYS A 17 11.28 0.42 -11.51
CA LYS A 17 10.03 -0.31 -11.78
C LYS A 17 8.86 0.38 -11.10
N LEU A 18 7.69 0.27 -11.69
CA LEU A 18 6.44 0.71 -11.07
C LEU A 18 5.77 -0.49 -10.43
N ILE A 19 5.90 -0.61 -9.11
CA ILE A 19 5.32 -1.70 -8.32
C ILE A 19 4.19 -1.11 -7.48
N ILE A 20 2.96 -1.57 -7.71
CA ILE A 20 1.78 -1.13 -6.96
C ILE A 20 0.93 -2.36 -6.64
N GLY A 21 0.58 -2.54 -5.37
CA GLY A 21 -0.16 -3.71 -4.92
C GLY A 21 0.58 -5.02 -5.18
N GLY A 22 1.91 -5.00 -5.18
CA GLY A 22 2.75 -6.14 -5.49
C GLY A 22 2.80 -6.50 -6.98
N VAL A 23 2.27 -5.64 -7.86
CA VAL A 23 2.23 -5.89 -9.31
C VAL A 23 3.24 -4.98 -10.01
N ASP A 24 4.09 -5.60 -10.85
CA ASP A 24 5.00 -4.85 -11.73
C ASP A 24 4.22 -4.36 -12.95
N ILE A 25 3.95 -3.06 -12.98
CA ILE A 25 3.14 -2.42 -14.02
C ILE A 25 4.06 -1.85 -15.10
N PRO A 26 3.90 -2.22 -16.37
CA PRO A 26 4.68 -1.62 -17.47
C PRO A 26 4.40 -0.12 -17.57
N TYR A 27 5.46 0.67 -17.39
CA TYR A 27 5.40 2.11 -17.49
C TYR A 27 6.83 2.68 -17.64
N HIS A 28 6.97 3.85 -18.24
CA HIS A 28 8.29 4.45 -18.46
C HIS A 28 8.90 5.09 -17.19
N LEU A 29 8.12 5.23 -16.12
CA LEU A 29 8.54 5.73 -14.81
C LEU A 29 8.20 4.72 -13.73
N GLY A 30 8.88 4.80 -12.60
CA GLY A 30 8.57 4.04 -11.40
C GLY A 30 8.58 4.94 -10.17
N LEU A 31 8.18 4.39 -9.04
CA LEU A 31 8.09 5.15 -7.79
C LEU A 31 9.45 5.16 -7.06
N ALA A 32 9.84 6.33 -6.58
CA ALA A 32 11.07 6.53 -5.81
C ALA A 32 10.83 6.22 -4.33
N GLY A 33 11.76 5.52 -3.72
CA GLY A 33 11.73 5.22 -2.29
C GLY A 33 12.84 4.27 -1.89
N HIS A 34 12.99 4.04 -0.59
CA HIS A 34 14.02 3.17 -0.02
C HIS A 34 13.73 1.68 -0.32
N SER A 35 12.46 1.26 -0.21
CA SER A 35 11.96 -0.06 -0.60
C SER A 35 11.66 -0.09 -2.11
N ASP A 36 10.78 -0.99 -2.56
CA ASP A 36 10.21 -0.96 -3.91
C ASP A 36 9.24 0.21 -4.13
N ALA A 37 8.98 1.01 -3.08
CA ALA A 37 8.10 2.18 -3.08
C ALA A 37 6.65 1.87 -3.49
N ASP A 38 6.14 0.69 -3.11
CA ASP A 38 4.75 0.30 -3.36
C ASP A 38 3.82 1.18 -2.51
N VAL A 39 3.32 2.25 -3.13
CA VAL A 39 2.51 3.26 -2.45
C VAL A 39 1.21 2.69 -1.89
N LEU A 40 0.62 1.71 -2.56
CA LEU A 40 -0.63 1.08 -2.10
C LEU A 40 -0.39 0.23 -0.86
N LEU A 41 0.61 -0.64 -0.90
CA LEU A 41 0.92 -1.50 0.26
C LEU A 41 1.39 -0.70 1.46
N HIS A 42 2.12 0.41 1.25
CA HIS A 42 2.53 1.30 2.34
C HIS A 42 1.32 1.97 3.00
N ALA A 43 0.35 2.44 2.23
CA ALA A 43 -0.89 3.01 2.77
C ALA A 43 -1.67 1.96 3.58
N ILE A 44 -1.74 0.72 3.11
CA ILE A 44 -2.40 -0.37 3.82
C ILE A 44 -1.66 -0.72 5.11
N CYS A 45 -0.32 -0.80 5.09
CA CYS A 45 0.47 -1.01 6.30
C CYS A 45 0.17 0.05 7.36
N ASP A 46 0.16 1.33 6.97
CA ASP A 46 -0.15 2.42 7.89
C ASP A 46 -1.57 2.33 8.45
N ALA A 47 -2.54 1.96 7.63
CA ALA A 47 -3.92 1.76 8.09
C ALA A 47 -3.99 0.67 9.16
N LEU A 48 -3.33 -0.47 8.92
CA LEU A 48 -3.31 -1.62 9.85
C LEU A 48 -2.59 -1.28 11.14
N LEU A 49 -1.42 -0.65 11.06
CA LEU A 49 -0.66 -0.23 12.24
C LEU A 49 -1.44 0.80 13.06
N GLY A 50 -2.05 1.78 12.40
CA GLY A 50 -2.86 2.80 13.06
C GLY A 50 -4.07 2.20 13.79
N ALA A 51 -4.79 1.29 13.14
CA ALA A 51 -5.93 0.60 13.75
C ALA A 51 -5.53 -0.19 15.00
N ALA A 52 -4.36 -0.83 14.99
CA ALA A 52 -3.83 -1.58 16.11
C ALA A 52 -3.18 -0.72 17.19
N GLY A 53 -3.05 0.60 16.96
CA GLY A 53 -2.39 1.50 17.90
C GLY A 53 -0.88 1.30 17.97
N LEU A 54 -0.25 0.92 16.84
CA LEU A 54 1.18 0.60 16.75
C LEU A 54 2.01 1.71 16.10
N GLY A 55 1.43 2.89 15.86
CA GLY A 55 2.13 4.00 15.21
C GLY A 55 2.03 3.91 13.69
N ASP A 56 3.15 4.02 13.01
CA ASP A 56 3.23 4.09 11.57
C ASP A 56 4.34 3.20 10.99
N ILE A 57 4.40 3.12 9.66
CA ILE A 57 5.38 2.29 8.94
C ILE A 57 6.83 2.74 9.20
N GLY A 58 7.08 4.03 9.31
CA GLY A 58 8.41 4.56 9.56
C GLY A 58 8.98 4.17 10.91
N ARG A 59 8.11 3.97 11.90
CA ARG A 59 8.49 3.52 13.23
C ARG A 59 9.01 2.09 13.25
N HIS A 60 8.43 1.21 12.44
CA HIS A 60 8.76 -0.23 12.40
C HIS A 60 9.77 -0.56 11.31
N PHE A 61 9.74 0.15 10.19
CA PHE A 61 10.57 -0.10 9.01
C PHE A 61 11.22 1.21 8.55
N PRO A 62 12.14 1.80 9.34
CA PRO A 62 12.73 3.09 9.01
C PRO A 62 13.51 3.02 7.70
N ASP A 63 13.35 4.05 6.86
CA ASP A 63 14.03 4.18 5.57
C ASP A 63 15.54 4.39 5.70
N THR A 64 16.02 4.63 6.91
CA THR A 64 17.45 4.71 7.23
C THR A 64 18.10 3.34 7.49
N ASP A 65 17.30 2.28 7.64
CA ASP A 65 17.80 0.94 7.92
C ASP A 65 18.16 0.22 6.61
N PRO A 66 19.46 -0.16 6.41
CA PRO A 66 19.88 -0.82 5.18
C PRO A 66 19.18 -2.15 4.89
N GLN A 67 18.67 -2.84 5.91
CA GLN A 67 17.97 -4.13 5.72
C GLN A 67 16.69 -3.99 4.87
N PHE A 68 16.07 -2.80 4.83
CA PHE A 68 14.85 -2.55 4.07
C PHE A 68 15.10 -1.94 2.69
N LYS A 69 16.37 -1.70 2.33
CA LYS A 69 16.72 -1.14 1.02
C LYS A 69 16.32 -2.10 -0.09
N GLY A 70 15.47 -1.64 -1.01
CA GLY A 70 14.99 -2.44 -2.13
C GLY A 70 14.03 -3.57 -1.76
N ILE A 71 13.56 -3.60 -0.51
CA ILE A 71 12.70 -4.68 -0.02
C ILE A 71 11.35 -4.71 -0.76
N ASP A 72 10.86 -5.92 -1.00
CA ASP A 72 9.49 -6.14 -1.47
C ASP A 72 8.50 -5.73 -0.39
N SER A 73 7.64 -4.75 -0.70
CA SER A 73 6.66 -4.25 0.26
C SER A 73 5.58 -5.27 0.66
N ARG A 74 5.40 -6.35 -0.11
CA ARG A 74 4.59 -7.49 0.34
C ARG A 74 5.17 -8.13 1.59
N HIS A 75 6.50 -8.18 1.70
CA HIS A 75 7.16 -8.65 2.92
C HIS A 75 6.87 -7.73 4.10
N LEU A 76 6.89 -6.40 3.87
CA LEU A 76 6.51 -5.42 4.90
C LEU A 76 5.04 -5.61 5.32
N LEU A 77 4.15 -5.87 4.38
CA LEU A 77 2.73 -6.09 4.68
C LEU A 77 2.53 -7.34 5.54
N ARG A 78 3.19 -8.45 5.20
CA ARG A 78 3.12 -9.68 6.02
C ARG A 78 3.68 -9.47 7.42
N GLU A 79 4.79 -8.73 7.53
CA GLU A 79 5.38 -8.40 8.83
C GLU A 79 4.45 -7.49 9.64
N THR A 80 3.81 -6.52 9.00
CA THR A 80 2.78 -5.68 9.63
C THR A 80 1.65 -6.54 10.20
N MET A 81 1.18 -7.53 9.45
CA MET A 81 0.13 -8.43 9.93
C MET A 81 0.59 -9.28 11.09
N ARG A 82 1.86 -9.69 11.11
CA ARG A 82 2.43 -10.39 12.26
C ARG A 82 2.38 -9.53 13.52
N LEU A 83 2.75 -8.24 13.42
CA LEU A 83 2.69 -7.29 14.53
C LEU A 83 1.25 -7.05 15.01
N VAL A 84 0.31 -6.91 14.07
CA VAL A 84 -1.12 -6.76 14.36
C VAL A 84 -1.66 -7.97 15.10
N ALA A 85 -1.29 -9.18 14.67
CA ALA A 85 -1.69 -10.43 15.32
C ALA A 85 -1.13 -10.55 16.74
N LEU A 86 0.14 -10.15 16.96
CA LEU A 86 0.74 -10.12 18.30
C LEU A 86 0.01 -9.15 19.23
N LYS A 87 -0.61 -8.10 18.68
CA LYS A 87 -1.43 -7.15 19.44
C LYS A 87 -2.84 -7.67 19.74
N GLY A 88 -3.21 -8.82 19.19
CA GLY A 88 -4.49 -9.47 19.44
C GLY A 88 -5.57 -9.12 18.42
N PHE A 89 -5.20 -8.72 17.22
CA PHE A 89 -6.14 -8.34 16.17
C PHE A 89 -5.94 -9.15 14.89
N HIS A 90 -6.98 -9.22 14.10
CA HIS A 90 -6.90 -9.68 12.70
C HIS A 90 -7.68 -8.74 11.78
N ALA A 91 -7.33 -8.75 10.50
CA ALA A 91 -8.00 -7.93 9.50
C ALA A 91 -9.38 -8.51 9.16
N VAL A 92 -10.36 -7.62 9.02
CA VAL A 92 -11.70 -7.95 8.54
C VAL A 92 -11.80 -7.60 7.06
N ASN A 93 -11.49 -6.36 6.71
CA ASN A 93 -11.49 -5.91 5.31
C ASN A 93 -10.61 -4.70 5.12
N VAL A 94 -10.27 -4.45 3.86
CA VAL A 94 -9.54 -3.25 3.41
C VAL A 94 -10.24 -2.68 2.19
N ASP A 95 -10.39 -1.36 2.18
CA ASP A 95 -10.78 -0.59 1.01
C ASP A 95 -9.70 0.45 0.74
N ALA A 96 -9.20 0.50 -0.50
CA ALA A 96 -8.10 1.39 -0.86
C ALA A 96 -8.33 2.06 -2.19
N THR A 97 -7.77 3.26 -2.34
CA THR A 97 -7.84 4.05 -3.56
C THR A 97 -6.45 4.44 -4.02
N ILE A 98 -6.14 4.14 -5.28
CA ILE A 98 -4.93 4.61 -5.95
C ILE A 98 -5.26 5.92 -6.65
N ILE A 99 -4.47 6.95 -6.42
CA ILE A 99 -4.65 8.29 -7.01
C ILE A 99 -3.49 8.51 -8.00
N ALA A 100 -3.80 8.35 -9.29
CA ALA A 100 -2.79 8.42 -10.35
C ALA A 100 -3.42 8.92 -11.64
N GLN A 101 -2.74 9.82 -12.35
CA GLN A 101 -3.19 10.27 -13.66
C GLN A 101 -2.97 9.18 -14.72
N ALA A 102 -1.87 8.48 -14.63
CA ALA A 102 -1.46 7.35 -15.47
C ALA A 102 -0.46 6.48 -14.72
N PRO A 103 -0.23 5.22 -15.12
CA PRO A 103 -0.95 4.45 -16.12
C PRO A 103 -2.34 4.01 -15.64
N ARG A 104 -3.10 3.36 -16.53
CA ARG A 104 -4.41 2.78 -16.15
C ARG A 104 -4.19 1.62 -15.19
N MET A 105 -4.89 1.65 -14.06
CA MET A 105 -4.76 0.65 -13.01
C MET A 105 -5.73 -0.54 -13.19
N ALA A 106 -6.85 -0.34 -13.85
CA ALA A 106 -7.93 -1.32 -13.93
C ALA A 106 -7.48 -2.74 -14.34
N PRO A 107 -6.59 -2.94 -15.33
CA PRO A 107 -6.15 -4.29 -15.71
C PRO A 107 -5.38 -5.01 -14.60
N HIS A 108 -4.82 -4.28 -13.64
CA HIS A 108 -3.92 -4.80 -12.61
C HIS A 108 -4.62 -4.98 -11.25
N ILE A 109 -5.79 -4.38 -11.06
CA ILE A 109 -6.50 -4.38 -9.77
C ILE A 109 -6.83 -5.79 -9.29
N PRO A 110 -7.33 -6.74 -10.11
CA PRO A 110 -7.62 -8.08 -9.61
C PRO A 110 -6.40 -8.77 -8.99
N GLN A 111 -5.21 -8.64 -9.59
CA GLN A 111 -4.00 -9.22 -9.03
C GLN A 111 -3.54 -8.50 -7.76
N MET A 112 -3.71 -7.18 -7.69
CA MET A 112 -3.43 -6.41 -6.47
C MET A 112 -4.30 -6.91 -5.31
N GLU A 113 -5.60 -7.06 -5.54
CA GLU A 113 -6.54 -7.55 -4.52
C GLU A 113 -6.18 -8.96 -4.07
N ALA A 114 -5.83 -9.86 -5.00
CA ALA A 114 -5.41 -11.21 -4.68
C ALA A 114 -4.13 -11.22 -3.83
N ASN A 115 -3.14 -10.41 -4.17
CA ASN A 115 -1.89 -10.28 -3.42
C ASN A 115 -2.16 -9.80 -1.98
N ILE A 116 -2.96 -8.76 -1.84
CA ILE A 116 -3.28 -8.16 -0.55
C ILE A 116 -4.07 -9.15 0.31
N ALA A 117 -5.08 -9.79 -0.25
CA ALA A 117 -5.90 -10.77 0.48
C ALA A 117 -5.05 -11.93 1.01
N ALA A 118 -4.10 -12.43 0.20
CA ALA A 118 -3.18 -13.48 0.60
C ALA A 118 -2.29 -13.01 1.77
N ASP A 119 -1.73 -11.82 1.69
CA ASP A 119 -0.83 -11.28 2.71
C ASP A 119 -1.55 -10.92 4.01
N LEU A 120 -2.84 -10.55 3.94
CA LEU A 120 -3.69 -10.29 5.11
C LEU A 120 -4.36 -11.55 5.66
N ASN A 121 -4.29 -12.66 4.94
CA ASN A 121 -5.00 -13.90 5.27
C ASN A 121 -6.51 -13.69 5.42
N VAL A 122 -7.10 -13.03 4.43
CA VAL A 122 -8.56 -12.82 4.33
C VAL A 122 -9.08 -13.34 2.99
N ALA A 123 -10.40 -13.51 2.88
CA ALA A 123 -11.02 -13.86 1.62
C ALA A 123 -10.87 -12.73 0.59
N GLY A 124 -10.86 -13.06 -0.70
CA GLY A 124 -10.63 -12.09 -1.76
C GLY A 124 -11.64 -10.95 -1.79
N ASP A 125 -12.90 -11.21 -1.44
CA ASP A 125 -13.96 -10.20 -1.38
C ASP A 125 -13.85 -9.25 -0.17
N CYS A 126 -12.90 -9.50 0.72
CA CYS A 126 -12.60 -8.60 1.84
C CYS A 126 -11.58 -7.50 1.47
N VAL A 127 -11.08 -7.50 0.25
CA VAL A 127 -10.14 -6.48 -0.26
C VAL A 127 -10.74 -5.84 -1.49
N ASN A 128 -10.90 -4.53 -1.43
CA ASN A 128 -11.33 -3.73 -2.57
C ASN A 128 -10.28 -2.69 -2.90
N VAL A 129 -9.89 -2.61 -4.17
CA VAL A 129 -8.99 -1.58 -4.69
C VAL A 129 -9.68 -0.85 -5.82
N LYS A 130 -9.69 0.46 -5.76
CA LYS A 130 -10.18 1.32 -6.83
C LYS A 130 -9.14 2.36 -7.19
N ALA A 131 -9.25 2.95 -8.35
CA ALA A 131 -8.33 3.97 -8.82
C ALA A 131 -9.09 5.19 -9.31
N THR A 132 -8.49 6.36 -9.15
CA THR A 132 -9.03 7.62 -9.65
C THR A 132 -7.89 8.49 -10.17
N THR A 133 -8.20 9.36 -11.13
CA THR A 133 -7.32 10.48 -11.48
C THR A 133 -7.66 11.68 -10.58
N THR A 134 -6.88 12.74 -10.71
CA THR A 134 -7.19 14.05 -10.10
C THR A 134 -7.66 15.06 -11.16
N GLU A 135 -8.13 14.59 -12.31
CA GLU A 135 -8.59 15.44 -13.40
C GLU A 135 -7.51 16.46 -13.82
N LYS A 136 -6.26 15.99 -13.92
CA LYS A 136 -5.07 16.77 -14.26
C LYS A 136 -4.69 17.84 -13.23
N LEU A 137 -5.26 17.80 -12.03
CA LEU A 137 -4.97 18.75 -10.96
C LEU A 137 -3.88 18.23 -10.02
N GLY A 138 -3.02 19.13 -9.57
CA GLY A 138 -2.01 18.86 -8.56
C GLY A 138 -0.87 17.95 -9.03
N PHE A 139 -0.09 17.45 -8.08
CA PHE A 139 1.09 16.62 -8.37
C PHE A 139 0.73 15.32 -9.08
N ALA A 140 -0.38 14.70 -8.71
CA ALA A 140 -0.85 13.47 -9.36
C ALA A 140 -1.29 13.76 -10.79
N GLY A 141 -2.05 14.84 -10.99
CA GLY A 141 -2.54 15.24 -12.29
C GLY A 141 -1.44 15.66 -13.26
N ARG A 142 -0.31 16.18 -12.75
CA ARG A 142 0.87 16.50 -13.56
C ARG A 142 1.81 15.31 -13.78
N GLY A 143 1.49 14.15 -13.21
CA GLY A 143 2.35 12.98 -13.35
C GLY A 143 3.66 13.05 -12.55
N GLU A 144 3.68 13.85 -11.51
CA GLU A 144 4.87 13.99 -10.64
C GLU A 144 4.95 12.88 -9.59
N GLY A 145 3.83 12.28 -9.24
CA GLY A 145 3.77 11.24 -8.24
C GLY A 145 2.44 10.50 -8.26
N ILE A 146 2.39 9.44 -7.44
CA ILE A 146 1.19 8.64 -7.20
C ILE A 146 0.94 8.62 -5.70
N ALA A 147 -0.31 8.78 -5.32
CA ALA A 147 -0.76 8.63 -3.94
C ALA A 147 -1.66 7.40 -3.80
N ALA A 148 -1.76 6.90 -2.58
CA ALA A 148 -2.74 5.89 -2.22
C ALA A 148 -3.31 6.20 -0.85
N GLN A 149 -4.57 5.87 -0.66
CA GLN A 149 -5.26 5.96 0.61
C GLN A 149 -5.93 4.62 0.91
N ALA A 150 -5.87 4.20 2.15
CA ALA A 150 -6.46 2.93 2.58
C ALA A 150 -7.22 3.11 3.87
N ILE A 151 -8.30 2.35 4.00
CA ILE A 151 -9.07 2.19 5.23
C ILE A 151 -9.15 0.71 5.53
N CYS A 152 -8.96 0.33 6.77
CA CYS A 152 -9.10 -1.05 7.22
C CYS A 152 -9.99 -1.15 8.45
N LEU A 153 -10.57 -2.31 8.60
CA LEU A 153 -11.27 -2.71 9.82
C LEU A 153 -10.54 -3.91 10.43
N LEU A 154 -10.21 -3.79 11.71
CA LEU A 154 -9.66 -4.89 12.52
C LEU A 154 -10.69 -5.35 13.53
N ARG A 155 -10.59 -6.63 13.91
CA ARG A 155 -11.37 -7.22 14.98
C ARG A 155 -10.43 -7.91 15.97
N GLU A 156 -10.78 -7.85 17.25
CA GLU A 156 -10.08 -8.61 18.27
C GLU A 156 -10.25 -10.11 18.05
N VAL A 157 -9.19 -10.83 18.27
CA VAL A 157 -9.19 -12.30 18.21
C VAL A 157 -9.92 -12.91 19.41
#